data_3a82413a6c23e390ec8685aa0e5beb79
#
_entry.id   3a82413a6c23e390ec8685aa0e5beb79
#
_cell.length_a   1.000
_cell.length_b   1.000
_cell.length_c   1.000
_cell.angle_alpha   90.00
_cell.angle_beta   90.00
_cell.angle_gamma   90.00
#
_symmetry.space_group_name_H-M   'P 1'
#
loop_
_entity.id
_entity.type
_entity.pdbx_description
1 polymer ?
#
loop_
_entity_poly.entity_id
_entity_poly.type
_entity_poly.pdbx_seq_one_letter_code
_entity_poly.pdbx_strand_id
1 'polypeptide(L)'
;MIIDFSHHAGTAELVEYAKRTTTKVVIATTGHTIEELELIDELATQVGVVYAGNYSLGVNVLVELVKKASELLLGYDIEVIEKHHNKKVDAPSGTAKMLVDAVKDVEDYNRVYGRHGDMKRQEKEIGIHAVRGGTIVGEHEVIFAGEDEVIEIKHTALSKKMFAKGSVTAAQWLNSVEEPRLYSMKDVLGIE
;
A
#
# COMPACT_ATOMS: atom_id res chain seq x y z
N MET A 1 -17.11 -16.54 -4.21
CA MET A 1 -16.17 -15.41 -4.08
C MET A 1 -16.75 -14.36 -3.17
N ILE A 2 -16.01 -13.93 -2.16
CA ILE A 2 -16.36 -12.81 -1.27
C ILE A 2 -15.34 -11.70 -1.49
N ILE A 3 -15.81 -10.43 -1.48
CA ILE A 3 -14.94 -9.25 -1.43
C ILE A 3 -15.31 -8.52 -0.14
N ASP A 4 -14.37 -8.45 0.80
CA ASP A 4 -14.59 -7.88 2.13
C ASP A 4 -14.00 -6.46 2.24
N PHE A 5 -14.88 -5.48 2.53
CA PHE A 5 -14.58 -4.08 2.88
C PHE A 5 -15.24 -3.69 4.19
N SER A 6 -15.33 -4.59 5.13
CA SER A 6 -16.05 -4.39 6.38
C SER A 6 -15.15 -3.84 7.49
N HIS A 7 -15.12 -4.48 8.63
CA HIS A 7 -14.30 -4.16 9.79
C HIS A 7 -13.57 -5.41 10.25
N HIS A 8 -12.31 -5.28 10.68
CA HIS A 8 -11.47 -6.42 11.07
C HIS A 8 -12.11 -7.33 12.14
N ALA A 9 -12.93 -6.78 13.05
CA ALA A 9 -13.63 -7.60 14.04
C ALA A 9 -14.58 -8.66 13.45
N GLY A 10 -14.94 -8.57 12.17
CA GLY A 10 -15.72 -9.59 11.44
C GLY A 10 -14.87 -10.70 10.83
N THR A 11 -13.55 -10.66 10.97
CA THR A 11 -12.62 -11.58 10.31
C THR A 11 -12.86 -13.04 10.71
N ALA A 12 -13.11 -13.32 11.98
CA ALA A 12 -13.35 -14.69 12.44
C ALA A 12 -14.59 -15.30 11.79
N GLU A 13 -15.70 -14.56 11.71
CA GLU A 13 -16.94 -15.02 11.06
C GLU A 13 -16.74 -15.22 9.54
N LEU A 14 -16.02 -14.31 8.90
CA LEU A 14 -15.67 -14.40 7.48
C LEU A 14 -14.85 -15.66 7.20
N VAL A 15 -13.83 -15.93 8.00
CA VAL A 15 -12.95 -17.09 7.88
C VAL A 15 -13.72 -18.38 8.09
N GLU A 16 -14.55 -18.47 9.14
CA GLU A 16 -15.38 -19.64 9.41
C GLU A 16 -16.33 -19.93 8.23
N TYR A 17 -17.00 -18.90 7.71
CA TYR A 17 -17.87 -19.05 6.56
C TYR A 17 -17.12 -19.53 5.33
N ALA A 18 -15.96 -18.91 5.02
CA ALA A 18 -15.17 -19.24 3.85
C ALA A 18 -14.62 -20.67 3.90
N LYS A 19 -14.15 -21.14 5.06
CA LYS A 19 -13.72 -22.53 5.30
C LYS A 19 -14.86 -23.52 5.04
N ARG A 20 -16.02 -23.28 5.64
CA ARG A 20 -17.19 -24.16 5.52
C ARG A 20 -17.71 -24.28 4.09
N THR A 21 -17.63 -23.23 3.31
CA THR A 21 -18.18 -23.14 1.95
C THR A 21 -17.12 -23.27 0.86
N THR A 22 -15.86 -23.45 1.21
CA THR A 22 -14.70 -23.43 0.28
C THR A 22 -14.71 -22.19 -0.63
N THR A 23 -15.08 -21.04 -0.07
CA THR A 23 -15.25 -19.80 -0.84
C THR A 23 -13.95 -18.99 -0.84
N LYS A 24 -13.42 -18.67 -2.01
CA LYS A 24 -12.28 -17.76 -2.17
C LYS A 24 -12.62 -16.34 -1.71
N VAL A 25 -11.64 -15.64 -1.13
CA VAL A 25 -11.87 -14.34 -0.48
C VAL A 25 -10.85 -13.29 -0.93
N VAL A 26 -11.35 -12.07 -1.17
CA VAL A 26 -10.53 -10.86 -1.35
C VAL A 26 -10.77 -9.98 -0.12
N ILE A 27 -9.75 -9.79 0.70
CA ILE A 27 -9.82 -9.04 1.96
C ILE A 27 -9.21 -7.67 1.77
N ALA A 28 -10.05 -6.63 1.69
CA ALA A 28 -9.64 -5.23 1.60
C ALA A 28 -9.79 -4.48 2.94
N THR A 29 -10.34 -5.14 3.93
CA THR A 29 -10.36 -4.68 5.32
C THR A 29 -8.93 -4.55 5.85
N THR A 30 -8.67 -3.52 6.64
CA THR A 30 -7.36 -3.22 7.25
C THR A 30 -7.47 -3.10 8.77
N GLY A 31 -6.34 -3.08 9.46
CA GLY A 31 -6.30 -2.91 10.91
C GLY A 31 -6.49 -4.22 11.70
N HIS A 32 -6.24 -5.36 11.06
CA HIS A 32 -6.29 -6.66 11.70
C HIS A 32 -5.28 -6.78 12.85
N THR A 33 -5.66 -7.50 13.90
CA THR A 33 -4.74 -7.92 14.97
C THR A 33 -3.86 -9.07 14.48
N ILE A 34 -2.86 -9.46 15.26
CA ILE A 34 -1.99 -10.61 14.93
C ILE A 34 -2.82 -11.89 14.85
N GLU A 35 -3.71 -12.10 15.79
CA GLU A 35 -4.61 -13.27 15.84
C GLU A 35 -5.54 -13.33 14.61
N GLU A 36 -6.03 -12.18 14.17
CA GLU A 36 -6.88 -12.10 12.96
C GLU A 36 -6.07 -12.37 11.68
N LEU A 37 -4.80 -11.94 11.62
CA LEU A 37 -3.90 -12.29 10.51
C LEU A 37 -3.59 -13.79 10.48
N GLU A 38 -3.35 -14.43 11.63
CA GLU A 38 -3.18 -15.88 11.73
C GLU A 38 -4.40 -16.65 11.20
N LEU A 39 -5.61 -16.16 11.47
CA LEU A 39 -6.84 -16.75 10.91
C LEU A 39 -6.89 -16.64 9.38
N ILE A 40 -6.44 -15.52 8.82
CA ILE A 40 -6.36 -15.31 7.37
C ILE A 40 -5.31 -16.25 6.76
N ASP A 41 -4.16 -16.40 7.38
CA ASP A 41 -3.10 -17.31 6.94
C ASP A 41 -3.58 -18.76 6.98
N GLU A 42 -4.28 -19.17 8.04
CA GLU A 42 -4.88 -20.50 8.13
C GLU A 42 -5.93 -20.72 7.03
N LEU A 43 -6.81 -19.75 6.77
CA LEU A 43 -7.79 -19.83 5.67
C LEU A 43 -7.10 -20.05 4.34
N ALA A 44 -5.99 -19.36 4.10
CA ALA A 44 -5.24 -19.42 2.86
C ALA A 44 -4.62 -20.81 2.58
N THR A 45 -4.52 -21.67 3.57
CA THR A 45 -4.13 -23.09 3.37
C THR A 45 -5.23 -23.95 2.76
N GLN A 46 -6.49 -23.47 2.75
CA GLN A 46 -7.65 -24.23 2.32
C GLN A 46 -8.30 -23.63 1.07
N VAL A 47 -8.27 -22.31 0.91
CA VAL A 47 -8.83 -21.60 -0.24
C VAL A 47 -7.90 -20.46 -0.69
N GLY A 48 -8.01 -20.03 -1.94
CA GLY A 48 -7.30 -18.86 -2.41
C GLY A 48 -7.80 -17.59 -1.70
N VAL A 49 -6.88 -16.83 -1.13
CA VAL A 49 -7.14 -15.54 -0.46
C VAL A 49 -6.25 -14.47 -1.07
N VAL A 50 -6.82 -13.32 -1.48
CA VAL A 50 -6.04 -12.11 -1.76
C VAL A 50 -6.16 -11.17 -0.58
N TYR A 51 -5.04 -10.83 0.04
CA TYR A 51 -4.97 -9.84 1.12
C TYR A 51 -3.99 -8.72 0.76
N ALA A 52 -4.44 -7.48 0.85
CA ALA A 52 -3.60 -6.32 0.57
C ALA A 52 -4.04 -5.08 1.35
N GLY A 53 -3.09 -4.31 1.83
CA GLY A 53 -3.36 -3.01 2.48
C GLY A 53 -3.82 -1.92 1.50
N ASN A 54 -3.69 -2.14 0.19
CA ASN A 54 -4.13 -1.19 -0.84
C ASN A 54 -4.48 -1.92 -2.15
N TYR A 55 -5.71 -1.75 -2.62
CA TYR A 55 -6.22 -2.36 -3.85
C TYR A 55 -6.13 -1.46 -5.09
N SER A 56 -5.61 -0.25 -4.98
CA SER A 56 -5.38 0.59 -6.16
C SER A 56 -4.29 0.01 -7.04
N LEU A 57 -4.61 -0.32 -8.29
CA LEU A 57 -3.63 -0.80 -9.27
C LEU A 57 -2.52 0.25 -9.45
N GLY A 58 -2.90 1.54 -9.58
CA GLY A 58 -1.94 2.63 -9.75
C GLY A 58 -1.00 2.81 -8.55
N VAL A 59 -1.50 2.62 -7.31
CA VAL A 59 -0.64 2.69 -6.12
C VAL A 59 0.34 1.52 -6.07
N ASN A 60 -0.09 0.30 -6.39
CA ASN A 60 0.81 -0.85 -6.42
C ASN A 60 1.91 -0.70 -7.49
N VAL A 61 1.55 -0.19 -8.68
CA VAL A 61 2.54 0.16 -9.72
C VAL A 61 3.49 1.25 -9.23
N LEU A 62 2.98 2.30 -8.57
CA LEU A 62 3.81 3.37 -7.99
C LEU A 62 4.84 2.81 -6.99
N VAL A 63 4.43 1.89 -6.11
CA VAL A 63 5.33 1.23 -5.13
C VAL A 63 6.48 0.51 -5.84
N GLU A 64 6.20 -0.24 -6.91
CA GLU A 64 7.25 -0.94 -7.65
C GLU A 64 8.16 0.01 -8.43
N LEU A 65 7.62 1.09 -8.99
CA LEU A 65 8.42 2.13 -9.64
C LEU A 65 9.37 2.81 -8.64
N VAL A 66 8.89 3.12 -7.42
CA VAL A 66 9.70 3.71 -6.35
C VAL A 66 10.80 2.74 -5.91
N LYS A 67 10.45 1.46 -5.72
CA LYS A 67 11.44 0.41 -5.42
C LYS A 67 12.53 0.39 -6.49
N LYS A 68 12.14 0.31 -7.76
CA LYS A 68 13.10 0.23 -8.86
C LYS A 68 13.93 1.51 -9.02
N ALA A 69 13.32 2.68 -8.85
CA ALA A 69 14.03 3.95 -8.88
C ALA A 69 15.09 4.02 -7.75
N SER A 70 14.73 3.65 -6.52
CA SER A 70 15.67 3.67 -5.40
C SER A 70 16.85 2.70 -5.54
N GLU A 71 16.69 1.61 -6.29
CA GLU A 71 17.78 0.68 -6.63
C GLU A 71 18.79 1.29 -7.62
N LEU A 72 18.31 2.15 -8.53
CA LEU A 72 19.10 2.70 -9.62
C LEU A 72 19.68 4.08 -9.30
N LEU A 73 19.00 4.87 -8.49
CA LEU A 73 19.33 6.25 -8.15
C LEU A 73 20.04 6.33 -6.77
N LEU A 74 21.11 5.55 -6.62
CA LEU A 74 21.88 5.53 -5.38
C LEU A 74 22.51 6.90 -5.11
N GLY A 75 22.34 7.40 -3.87
CA GLY A 75 22.88 8.69 -3.45
C GLY A 75 21.99 9.89 -3.76
N TYR A 76 20.83 9.69 -4.42
CA TYR A 76 19.83 10.75 -4.56
C TYR A 76 19.11 10.98 -3.22
N ASP A 77 18.78 12.24 -2.96
CA ASP A 77 17.92 12.62 -1.85
C ASP A 77 16.49 12.17 -2.11
N ILE A 78 15.84 11.63 -1.09
CA ILE A 78 14.48 11.08 -1.22
C ILE A 78 13.51 11.89 -0.36
N GLU A 79 12.44 12.39 -0.98
CA GLU A 79 11.34 13.08 -0.29
C GLU A 79 10.01 12.46 -0.70
N VAL A 80 9.13 12.23 0.26
CA VAL A 80 7.77 11.71 0.05
C VAL A 80 6.77 12.77 0.46
N ILE A 81 5.89 13.16 -0.45
CA ILE A 81 4.83 14.14 -0.19
C ILE A 81 3.48 13.48 -0.40
N GLU A 82 2.61 13.56 0.59
CA GLU A 82 1.24 13.08 0.47
C GLU A 82 0.22 14.19 0.80
N LYS A 83 -0.89 14.19 0.08
CA LYS A 83 -1.93 15.20 0.25
C LYS A 83 -3.30 14.51 0.36
N HIS A 84 -4.07 14.87 1.38
CA HIS A 84 -5.42 14.37 1.61
C HIS A 84 -6.36 15.46 2.11
N HIS A 85 -7.64 15.12 2.17
CA HIS A 85 -8.69 16.00 2.71
C HIS A 85 -8.42 16.38 4.18
N ASN A 86 -8.97 17.50 4.59
CA ASN A 86 -8.78 18.08 5.93
C ASN A 86 -9.34 17.23 7.09
N LYS A 87 -10.11 16.19 6.80
CA LYS A 87 -10.69 15.25 7.79
C LYS A 87 -9.86 13.97 7.99
N LYS A 88 -8.75 13.79 7.25
CA LYS A 88 -7.91 12.61 7.41
C LYS A 88 -7.08 12.72 8.70
N VAL A 89 -7.19 11.72 9.56
CA VAL A 89 -6.59 11.70 10.91
C VAL A 89 -5.14 11.23 10.88
N ASP A 90 -4.89 10.12 10.19
CA ASP A 90 -3.55 9.54 10.10
C ASP A 90 -2.63 10.38 9.21
N ALA A 91 -1.42 10.63 9.71
CA ALA A 91 -0.33 11.29 8.99
C ALA A 91 1.02 10.67 9.45
N PRO A 92 1.85 10.17 8.52
CA PRO A 92 1.57 10.01 7.09
C PRO A 92 0.52 8.93 6.82
N SER A 93 -0.07 8.97 5.62
CA SER A 93 -1.05 7.99 5.15
C SER A 93 -0.44 6.58 5.02
N GLY A 94 -1.30 5.54 5.05
CA GLY A 94 -0.84 4.17 4.82
C GLY A 94 -0.09 4.00 3.50
N THR A 95 -0.55 4.64 2.42
CA THR A 95 0.15 4.62 1.12
C THR A 95 1.53 5.30 1.18
N ALA A 96 1.65 6.42 1.89
CA ALA A 96 2.95 7.06 2.07
C ALA A 96 3.93 6.17 2.82
N LYS A 97 3.47 5.44 3.84
CA LYS A 97 4.28 4.44 4.55
C LYS A 97 4.74 3.32 3.60
N MET A 98 3.83 2.78 2.77
CA MET A 98 4.18 1.77 1.76
C MET A 98 5.26 2.26 0.78
N LEU A 99 5.21 3.54 0.38
CA LEU A 99 6.21 4.13 -0.51
C LEU A 99 7.57 4.29 0.16
N VAL A 100 7.60 4.71 1.42
CA VAL A 100 8.83 4.77 2.23
C VAL A 100 9.43 3.37 2.40
N ASP A 101 8.60 2.39 2.75
CA ASP A 101 9.04 1.01 2.99
C ASP A 101 9.48 0.31 1.68
N ALA A 102 9.11 0.84 0.51
CA ALA A 102 9.56 0.36 -0.79
C ALA A 102 10.97 0.83 -1.18
N VAL A 103 11.52 1.83 -0.50
CA VAL A 103 12.88 2.32 -0.76
C VAL A 103 13.89 1.22 -0.42
N LYS A 104 14.85 0.98 -1.31
CA LYS A 104 15.92 0.01 -1.07
C LYS A 104 16.72 0.36 0.18
N ASP A 105 17.01 -0.65 0.99
CA ASP A 105 17.79 -0.52 2.23
C ASP A 105 17.21 0.58 3.16
N VAL A 106 15.88 0.70 3.22
CA VAL A 106 15.15 1.75 3.95
C VAL A 106 15.49 1.79 5.45
N GLU A 107 15.92 0.69 6.03
CA GLU A 107 16.34 0.61 7.44
C GLU A 107 17.61 1.44 7.73
N ASP A 108 18.41 1.71 6.70
CA ASP A 108 19.58 2.59 6.79
C ASP A 108 19.22 4.08 6.80
N TYR A 109 17.96 4.42 6.49
CA TYR A 109 17.51 5.81 6.36
C TYR A 109 16.81 6.32 7.62
N ASN A 110 17.16 7.55 8.00
CA ASN A 110 16.42 8.28 9.02
C ASN A 110 15.15 8.90 8.43
N ARG A 111 13.99 8.61 9.02
CA ARG A 111 12.68 9.15 8.60
C ARG A 111 12.44 10.50 9.24
N VAL A 112 12.38 11.57 8.45
CA VAL A 112 12.16 12.95 8.90
C VAL A 112 10.74 13.39 8.57
N TYR A 113 9.91 13.52 9.61
CA TYR A 113 8.50 13.91 9.48
C TYR A 113 8.33 15.43 9.53
N GLY A 114 8.20 16.05 8.38
CA GLY A 114 8.09 17.49 8.23
C GLY A 114 9.40 18.21 8.61
N ARG A 115 9.96 18.94 7.68
CA ARG A 115 11.16 19.73 7.92
C ARG A 115 10.77 21.16 8.29
N HIS A 116 11.34 21.71 9.37
CA HIS A 116 11.03 23.05 9.85
C HIS A 116 12.25 23.71 10.51
N GLY A 117 12.24 25.05 10.62
CA GLY A 117 13.33 25.81 11.24
C GLY A 117 14.63 25.76 10.44
N ASP A 118 15.73 26.06 11.10
CA ASP A 118 17.07 26.06 10.52
C ASP A 118 17.69 24.65 10.64
N MET A 119 17.33 23.78 9.74
CA MET A 119 17.78 22.39 9.74
C MET A 119 18.29 21.98 8.36
N LYS A 120 19.59 21.73 8.28
CA LYS A 120 20.20 21.20 7.06
C LYS A 120 19.89 19.70 6.91
N ARG A 121 19.56 19.27 5.69
CA ARG A 121 19.42 17.86 5.35
C ARG A 121 20.73 17.11 5.67
N GLN A 122 20.58 15.90 6.19
CA GLN A 122 21.67 14.95 6.41
C GLN A 122 21.65 13.86 5.34
N GLU A 123 22.76 13.15 5.19
CA GLU A 123 22.82 11.95 4.36
C GLU A 123 21.87 10.87 4.89
N LYS A 124 21.37 10.05 4.01
CA LYS A 124 20.43 8.95 4.36
C LYS A 124 19.21 9.43 5.17
N GLU A 125 18.61 10.52 4.78
CA GLU A 125 17.28 10.94 5.24
C GLU A 125 16.23 10.66 4.18
N ILE A 126 15.04 10.24 4.61
CA ILE A 126 13.81 10.30 3.82
C ILE A 126 12.90 11.33 4.47
N GLY A 127 12.66 12.44 3.76
CA GLY A 127 11.70 13.45 4.20
C GLY A 127 10.27 12.96 3.91
N ILE A 128 9.37 13.15 4.87
CA ILE A 128 7.97 12.70 4.76
C ILE A 128 7.05 13.85 5.13
N HIS A 129 6.24 14.30 4.16
CA HIS A 129 5.42 15.50 4.30
C HIS A 129 3.94 15.19 4.06
N ALA A 130 3.11 15.53 5.04
CA ALA A 130 1.67 15.31 4.98
C ALA A 130 0.92 16.63 4.85
N VAL A 131 0.25 16.85 3.71
CA VAL A 131 -0.61 18.02 3.47
C VAL A 131 -2.07 17.63 3.70
N ARG A 132 -2.81 18.48 4.41
CA ARG A 132 -4.25 18.32 4.67
C ARG A 132 -4.99 19.55 4.18
N GLY A 133 -5.93 19.36 3.22
CA GLY A 133 -6.66 20.48 2.64
C GLY A 133 -7.92 20.06 1.89
N GLY A 134 -8.97 20.86 2.01
CA GLY A 134 -10.20 20.72 1.24
C GLY A 134 -10.74 19.30 1.21
N THR A 135 -11.05 18.85 0.00
CA THR A 135 -11.63 17.52 -0.31
C THR A 135 -10.67 16.64 -1.12
N ILE A 136 -9.38 16.89 -1.06
CA ILE A 136 -8.37 16.10 -1.79
C ILE A 136 -8.56 14.62 -1.47
N VAL A 137 -8.76 13.81 -2.49
CA VAL A 137 -9.02 12.37 -2.32
C VAL A 137 -7.76 11.63 -1.85
N GLY A 138 -6.62 11.94 -2.48
CA GLY A 138 -5.31 11.43 -2.15
C GLY A 138 -4.31 11.66 -3.28
N GLU A 139 -3.18 12.27 -2.96
CA GLU A 139 -2.03 12.39 -3.87
C GLU A 139 -0.81 11.85 -3.13
N HIS A 140 0.05 11.17 -3.85
CA HIS A 140 1.31 10.65 -3.33
C HIS A 140 2.40 10.87 -4.37
N GLU A 141 3.49 11.44 -3.95
CA GLU A 141 4.62 11.81 -4.79
C GLU A 141 5.91 11.41 -4.09
N VAL A 142 6.81 10.78 -4.84
CA VAL A 142 8.17 10.48 -4.38
C VAL A 142 9.13 11.21 -5.29
N ILE A 143 10.00 12.01 -4.69
CA ILE A 143 11.01 12.82 -5.35
C ILE A 143 12.36 12.17 -5.11
N PHE A 144 13.10 11.92 -6.18
CA PHE A 144 14.51 11.55 -6.15
C PHE A 144 15.31 12.74 -6.72
N ALA A 145 16.04 13.45 -5.86
CA ALA A 145 16.77 14.65 -6.21
C ALA A 145 18.27 14.37 -6.26
N GLY A 146 18.85 14.45 -7.46
CA GLY A 146 20.27 14.40 -7.71
C GLY A 146 20.92 15.78 -7.74
N GLU A 147 22.17 15.89 -8.19
CA GLU A 147 22.92 17.14 -8.23
C GLU A 147 22.34 18.15 -9.24
N ASP A 148 22.06 17.70 -10.47
CA ASP A 148 21.56 18.56 -11.55
C ASP A 148 20.23 18.07 -12.15
N GLU A 149 19.58 17.09 -11.56
CA GLU A 149 18.32 16.54 -12.04
C GLU A 149 17.41 16.07 -10.90
N VAL A 150 16.11 16.00 -11.19
CA VAL A 150 15.09 15.51 -10.27
C VAL A 150 14.18 14.56 -11.02
N ILE A 151 13.86 13.44 -10.39
CA ILE A 151 12.81 12.51 -10.86
C ILE A 151 11.67 12.53 -9.87
N GLU A 152 10.47 12.78 -10.37
CA GLU A 152 9.24 12.78 -9.59
C GLU A 152 8.33 11.65 -10.07
N ILE A 153 7.88 10.79 -9.15
CA ILE A 153 6.94 9.72 -9.45
C ILE A 153 5.68 9.97 -8.64
N LYS A 154 4.57 10.25 -9.32
CA LYS A 154 3.35 10.73 -8.68
C LYS A 154 2.13 9.90 -9.05
N HIS A 155 1.25 9.68 -8.07
CA HIS A 155 -0.10 9.15 -8.23
C HIS A 155 -1.11 10.12 -7.65
N THR A 156 -2.18 10.40 -8.41
CA THR A 156 -3.32 11.21 -7.98
C THR A 156 -4.60 10.39 -8.04
N ALA A 157 -5.23 10.19 -6.90
CA ALA A 157 -6.53 9.55 -6.79
C ALA A 157 -7.63 10.57 -7.07
N LEU A 158 -8.44 10.34 -8.09
CA LEU A 158 -9.61 11.16 -8.42
C LEU A 158 -10.87 10.69 -7.68
N SER A 159 -10.90 9.45 -7.21
CA SER A 159 -12.03 8.85 -6.50
C SER A 159 -11.59 7.62 -5.72
N LYS A 160 -12.22 7.36 -4.57
CA LYS A 160 -12.05 6.10 -3.81
C LYS A 160 -12.56 4.86 -4.57
N LYS A 161 -13.31 5.03 -5.66
CA LYS A 161 -13.77 3.93 -6.52
C LYS A 161 -12.61 3.08 -7.09
N MET A 162 -11.39 3.63 -7.14
CA MET A 162 -10.20 2.89 -7.56
C MET A 162 -9.94 1.65 -6.71
N PHE A 163 -10.22 1.69 -5.40
CA PHE A 163 -10.05 0.54 -4.51
C PHE A 163 -11.07 -0.56 -4.81
N ALA A 164 -12.34 -0.18 -5.01
CA ALA A 164 -13.38 -1.14 -5.40
C ALA A 164 -13.08 -1.77 -6.77
N LYS A 165 -12.60 -0.98 -7.74
CA LYS A 165 -12.20 -1.51 -9.06
C LYS A 165 -11.05 -2.50 -8.93
N GLY A 166 -10.03 -2.17 -8.13
CA GLY A 166 -8.89 -3.06 -7.92
C GLY A 166 -9.26 -4.36 -7.19
N SER A 167 -10.17 -4.31 -6.20
CA SER A 167 -10.63 -5.53 -5.54
C SER A 167 -11.47 -6.43 -6.46
N VAL A 168 -12.25 -5.86 -7.38
CA VAL A 168 -12.94 -6.63 -8.42
C VAL A 168 -11.92 -7.26 -9.38
N THR A 169 -10.87 -6.53 -9.78
CA THR A 169 -9.78 -7.09 -10.59
C THR A 169 -9.10 -8.25 -9.86
N ALA A 170 -8.81 -8.10 -8.57
CA ALA A 170 -8.23 -9.16 -7.75
C ALA A 170 -9.17 -10.39 -7.66
N ALA A 171 -10.48 -10.16 -7.50
CA ALA A 171 -11.46 -11.24 -7.46
C ALA A 171 -11.56 -11.99 -8.80
N GLN A 172 -11.54 -11.27 -9.92
CA GLN A 172 -11.52 -11.88 -11.26
C GLN A 172 -10.27 -12.72 -11.48
N TRP A 173 -9.11 -12.20 -11.10
CA TRP A 173 -7.84 -12.92 -11.15
C TRP A 173 -7.87 -14.16 -10.25
N LEU A 174 -8.29 -14.01 -8.99
CA LEU A 174 -8.34 -15.10 -8.02
C LEU A 174 -9.31 -16.22 -8.46
N ASN A 175 -10.34 -15.89 -9.24
CA ASN A 175 -11.26 -16.91 -9.78
C ASN A 175 -10.56 -17.87 -10.76
N SER A 176 -9.50 -17.44 -11.44
CA SER A 176 -8.71 -18.26 -12.37
C SER A 176 -7.60 -19.05 -11.67
N VAL A 177 -7.35 -18.84 -10.39
CA VAL A 177 -6.30 -19.52 -9.63
C VAL A 177 -6.92 -20.64 -8.82
N GLU A 178 -6.39 -21.85 -8.91
CA GLU A 178 -6.92 -23.02 -8.18
C GLU A 178 -6.16 -23.32 -6.89
N GLU A 179 -4.88 -22.96 -6.82
CA GLU A 179 -4.03 -23.25 -5.67
C GLU A 179 -4.46 -22.46 -4.43
N PRO A 180 -4.73 -23.12 -3.29
CA PRO A 180 -4.95 -22.46 -2.01
C PRO A 180 -3.66 -21.79 -1.54
N ARG A 181 -3.67 -20.47 -1.45
CA ARG A 181 -2.51 -19.67 -0.98
C ARG A 181 -2.97 -18.27 -0.59
N LEU A 182 -2.18 -17.61 0.25
CA LEU A 182 -2.27 -16.17 0.45
C LEU A 182 -1.57 -15.46 -0.72
N TYR A 183 -2.32 -14.62 -1.42
CA TYR A 183 -1.88 -13.82 -2.55
C TYR A 183 -1.91 -12.33 -2.19
N SER A 184 -1.05 -11.57 -2.84
CA SER A 184 -0.96 -10.13 -2.76
C SER A 184 -1.43 -9.46 -4.04
N MET A 185 -1.47 -8.12 -4.07
CA MET A 185 -1.69 -7.38 -5.30
C MET A 185 -0.53 -7.51 -6.30
N LYS A 186 0.67 -7.91 -5.87
CA LYS A 186 1.78 -8.23 -6.79
C LYS A 186 1.46 -9.45 -7.63
N ASP A 187 0.95 -10.51 -7.00
CA ASP A 187 0.50 -11.73 -7.71
C ASP A 187 -0.59 -11.38 -8.74
N VAL A 188 -1.57 -10.57 -8.34
CA VAL A 188 -2.67 -10.12 -9.22
C VAL A 188 -2.18 -9.33 -10.43
N LEU A 189 -1.12 -8.55 -10.27
CA LEU A 189 -0.52 -7.71 -11.31
C LEU A 189 0.58 -8.41 -12.11
N GLY A 190 1.01 -9.62 -11.70
CA GLY A 190 2.13 -10.33 -12.31
C GLY A 190 3.47 -9.60 -12.11
N ILE A 191 3.65 -9.00 -10.94
CA ILE A 191 4.87 -8.29 -10.54
C ILE A 191 5.72 -9.25 -9.70
N GLU A 192 6.97 -9.43 -10.08
CA GLU A 192 7.97 -10.25 -9.35
C GLU A 192 8.67 -9.48 -8.23
#